data_660181b1a6cb417fc2b63a76862ca412
#
_entry.id   660181b1a6cb417fc2b63a76862ca412
#
_cell.length_a   1.000
_cell.length_b   1.000
_cell.length_c   1.000
_cell.angle_alpha   90.00
_cell.angle_beta   90.00
_cell.angle_gamma   90.00
#
_symmetry.space_group_name_H-M   'P 1'
#
loop_
_entity.id
_entity.type
_entity.pdbx_description
1 polymer ?
#
loop_
_entity_poly.entity_id
_entity_poly.type
_entity_poly.pdbx_seq_one_letter_code
_entity_poly.pdbx_strand_id
1 'polypeptide(L)'
;ADTPDELLVGTATGDDAAVWKIDDDRAIVSTADFITPVIDDARTWGRVAAANSVSDVYAMGGRPLFALNLVGWNTESLPTSLLGELLAGGQDVATAAGFAIVGGHTIDDPEPKYGMAVTGEVHPDRILTNAGLKPGQDLILTKPLGVGVITTAIKADVASAEVAAGAIESMTRLNDVGSRIAVAAGATGCTDVTGF
;
A
#
# COMPACT_ATOMS: atom_id res chain seq x y z
N ALA A 1 -22.83 17.49 7.41
CA ALA A 1 -23.60 16.67 6.48
C ALA A 1 -23.71 15.29 7.12
N ASP A 2 -24.90 14.68 7.05
CA ASP A 2 -25.09 13.33 7.55
C ASP A 2 -24.22 12.38 6.73
N THR A 3 -23.58 11.42 7.39
CA THR A 3 -22.77 10.40 6.73
C THR A 3 -23.71 9.44 5.97
N PRO A 4 -23.49 9.17 4.68
CA PRO A 4 -24.32 8.21 3.94
C PRO A 4 -24.25 6.81 4.59
N ASP A 5 -25.38 6.08 4.57
CA ASP A 5 -25.47 4.73 5.14
C ASP A 5 -24.55 3.73 4.43
N GLU A 6 -24.20 4.00 3.17
CA GLU A 6 -23.28 3.20 2.36
C GLU A 6 -21.80 3.37 2.80
N LEU A 7 -21.43 4.45 3.49
CA LEU A 7 -20.06 4.65 3.99
C LEU A 7 -19.84 3.80 5.25
N LEU A 8 -19.26 2.61 5.08
CA LEU A 8 -18.99 1.69 6.18
C LEU A 8 -17.73 2.08 6.97
N VAL A 9 -16.68 2.56 6.27
CA VAL A 9 -15.43 3.05 6.88
C VAL A 9 -15.02 4.34 6.18
N GLY A 10 -14.71 5.35 6.96
CA GLY A 10 -14.28 6.67 6.48
C GLY A 10 -13.23 7.27 7.40
N THR A 11 -13.13 8.60 7.44
CA THR A 11 -12.07 9.33 8.17
C THR A 11 -12.23 9.31 9.70
N ALA A 12 -13.35 8.82 10.23
CA ALA A 12 -13.67 8.94 11.66
C ALA A 12 -12.78 8.07 12.55
N THR A 13 -12.33 6.91 12.07
CA THR A 13 -11.58 5.91 12.84
C THR A 13 -10.11 5.83 12.45
N GLY A 14 -9.67 6.58 11.42
CA GLY A 14 -8.28 6.59 10.95
C GLY A 14 -7.83 5.24 10.43
N ASP A 15 -8.75 4.51 9.78
CA ASP A 15 -8.44 3.24 9.12
C ASP A 15 -7.63 3.46 7.83
N ASP A 16 -7.03 2.40 7.32
CA ASP A 16 -6.08 2.43 6.20
C ASP A 16 -6.75 2.81 4.87
N ALA A 17 -8.03 2.45 4.66
CA ALA A 17 -8.78 2.82 3.47
C ALA A 17 -10.25 3.14 3.75
N ALA A 18 -10.89 3.84 2.83
CA ALA A 18 -12.33 4.02 2.84
C ALA A 18 -13.04 2.75 2.34
N VAL A 19 -14.21 2.45 2.92
CA VAL A 19 -15.05 1.33 2.49
C VAL A 19 -16.47 1.80 2.21
N TRP A 20 -16.93 1.57 0.98
CA TRP A 20 -18.24 1.97 0.51
C TRP A 20 -19.08 0.74 0.12
N LYS A 21 -20.23 0.57 0.75
CA LYS A 21 -21.16 -0.54 0.50
C LYS A 21 -21.79 -0.39 -0.89
N ILE A 22 -21.79 -1.47 -1.67
CA ILE A 22 -22.50 -1.55 -2.94
C ILE A 22 -23.81 -2.35 -2.78
N ASP A 23 -23.71 -3.51 -2.13
CA ASP A 23 -24.84 -4.39 -1.82
C ASP A 23 -24.53 -5.19 -0.54
N ASP A 24 -25.33 -6.18 -0.20
CA ASP A 24 -25.13 -6.95 1.04
C ASP A 24 -23.92 -7.89 1.00
N ASP A 25 -23.40 -8.21 -0.18
CA ASP A 25 -22.26 -9.10 -0.37
C ASP A 25 -20.96 -8.35 -0.74
N ARG A 26 -21.06 -7.09 -1.20
CA ARG A 26 -19.92 -6.36 -1.76
C ARG A 26 -19.81 -4.94 -1.25
N ALA A 27 -18.59 -4.57 -0.90
CA ALA A 27 -18.18 -3.19 -0.64
C ALA A 27 -16.89 -2.89 -1.41
N ILE A 28 -16.75 -1.66 -1.86
CA ILE A 28 -15.52 -1.14 -2.48
C ILE A 28 -14.59 -0.65 -1.39
N VAL A 29 -13.34 -1.06 -1.46
CA VAL A 29 -12.22 -0.48 -0.70
C VAL A 29 -11.51 0.50 -1.62
N SER A 30 -11.23 1.71 -1.15
CA SER A 30 -10.56 2.74 -1.95
C SER A 30 -9.52 3.46 -1.11
N THR A 31 -8.29 3.48 -1.62
CA THR A 31 -7.16 4.21 -1.04
C THR A 31 -6.37 4.95 -2.12
N ALA A 32 -5.59 5.94 -1.73
CA ALA A 32 -4.65 6.64 -2.60
C ALA A 32 -3.40 6.99 -1.78
N ASP A 33 -2.28 6.42 -2.18
CA ASP A 33 -1.02 6.61 -1.49
C ASP A 33 0.14 6.79 -2.47
N PHE A 34 1.12 7.62 -2.14
CA PHE A 34 2.34 7.82 -2.91
C PHE A 34 3.50 8.21 -1.99
N ILE A 35 4.69 7.82 -2.38
CA ILE A 35 5.92 8.08 -1.62
C ILE A 35 6.99 8.74 -2.48
N THR A 36 7.89 9.47 -1.82
CA THR A 36 9.15 9.93 -2.43
C THR A 36 10.15 8.77 -2.53
N PRO A 37 11.24 8.89 -3.32
CA PRO A 37 12.26 7.85 -3.41
C PRO A 37 12.82 7.47 -2.04
N VAL A 38 12.74 6.17 -1.72
CA VAL A 38 13.36 5.58 -0.52
C VAL A 38 14.62 4.79 -0.88
N ILE A 39 14.85 4.55 -2.17
CA ILE A 39 15.97 3.82 -2.77
C ILE A 39 16.30 4.47 -4.11
N ASP A 40 17.57 4.40 -4.56
CA ASP A 40 18.01 5.03 -5.82
C ASP A 40 17.64 4.23 -7.08
N ASP A 41 17.45 2.89 -6.97
CA ASP A 41 17.01 2.07 -8.09
C ASP A 41 15.53 2.32 -8.41
N ALA A 42 15.26 2.90 -9.58
CA ALA A 42 13.93 3.35 -9.97
C ALA A 42 12.90 2.19 -10.03
N ARG A 43 13.30 1.02 -10.54
CA ARG A 43 12.40 -0.14 -10.63
C ARG A 43 12.06 -0.68 -9.24
N THR A 44 13.04 -0.77 -8.35
CA THR A 44 12.84 -1.20 -6.97
C THR A 44 11.99 -0.20 -6.20
N TRP A 45 12.21 1.12 -6.37
CA TRP A 45 11.34 2.13 -5.80
C TRP A 45 9.90 1.99 -6.31
N GLY A 46 9.71 1.75 -7.61
CA GLY A 46 8.39 1.46 -8.19
C GLY A 46 7.69 0.28 -7.52
N ARG A 47 8.43 -0.80 -7.27
CA ARG A 47 7.91 -1.97 -6.55
C ARG A 47 7.53 -1.66 -5.10
N VAL A 48 8.38 -0.91 -4.39
CA VAL A 48 8.09 -0.51 -2.99
C VAL A 48 6.85 0.38 -2.93
N ALA A 49 6.75 1.41 -3.79
CA ALA A 49 5.63 2.33 -3.82
C ALA A 49 4.30 1.62 -4.15
N ALA A 50 4.31 0.72 -5.13
CA ALA A 50 3.12 -0.06 -5.49
C ALA A 50 2.72 -1.05 -4.39
N ALA A 51 3.68 -1.74 -3.75
CA ALA A 51 3.42 -2.63 -2.62
C ALA A 51 2.84 -1.87 -1.43
N ASN A 52 3.33 -0.64 -1.17
CA ASN A 52 2.79 0.26 -0.16
C ASN A 52 1.34 0.64 -0.49
N SER A 53 1.08 1.13 -1.71
CA SER A 53 -0.27 1.58 -2.10
C SER A 53 -1.33 0.48 -2.05
N VAL A 54 -0.99 -0.79 -2.34
CA VAL A 54 -1.94 -1.90 -2.28
C VAL A 54 -2.12 -2.47 -0.86
N SER A 55 -1.20 -2.16 0.05
CA SER A 55 -1.19 -2.68 1.42
C SER A 55 -2.44 -2.33 2.21
N ASP A 56 -2.95 -1.10 2.05
CA ASP A 56 -4.18 -0.63 2.70
C ASP A 56 -5.38 -1.50 2.35
N VAL A 57 -5.49 -1.96 1.09
CA VAL A 57 -6.57 -2.87 0.69
C VAL A 57 -6.49 -4.19 1.45
N TYR A 58 -5.28 -4.72 1.63
CA TYR A 58 -5.06 -5.93 2.41
C TYR A 58 -5.31 -5.72 3.90
N ALA A 59 -4.95 -4.56 4.46
CA ALA A 59 -5.22 -4.21 5.85
C ALA A 59 -6.73 -4.21 6.15
N MET A 60 -7.56 -3.76 5.20
CA MET A 60 -9.01 -3.80 5.30
C MET A 60 -9.63 -5.19 5.07
N GLY A 61 -8.82 -6.23 4.87
CA GLY A 61 -9.29 -7.59 4.57
C GLY A 61 -9.78 -7.78 3.13
N GLY A 62 -9.52 -6.81 2.25
CA GLY A 62 -9.96 -6.78 0.87
C GLY A 62 -8.99 -7.45 -0.11
N ARG A 63 -9.41 -7.53 -1.37
CA ARG A 63 -8.57 -7.89 -2.51
C ARG A 63 -8.52 -6.74 -3.53
N PRO A 64 -7.37 -6.41 -4.11
CA PRO A 64 -7.29 -5.36 -5.12
C PRO A 64 -7.96 -5.82 -6.43
N LEU A 65 -8.58 -4.87 -7.13
CA LEU A 65 -9.21 -5.07 -8.44
C LEU A 65 -8.44 -4.37 -9.55
N PHE A 66 -8.17 -3.09 -9.36
CA PHE A 66 -7.41 -2.26 -10.30
C PHE A 66 -6.81 -1.05 -9.59
N ALA A 67 -5.86 -0.40 -10.26
CA ALA A 67 -5.24 0.82 -9.78
C ALA A 67 -5.05 1.87 -10.89
N LEU A 68 -4.90 3.12 -10.45
CA LEU A 68 -4.45 4.26 -11.24
C LEU A 68 -3.09 4.72 -10.72
N ASN A 69 -2.10 4.87 -11.60
CA ASN A 69 -0.81 5.43 -11.23
C ASN A 69 -0.93 6.92 -10.88
N LEU A 70 -0.28 7.32 -9.79
CA LEU A 70 -0.11 8.71 -9.36
C LEU A 70 1.38 9.05 -9.45
N VAL A 71 1.75 9.99 -10.32
CA VAL A 71 3.15 10.29 -10.61
C VAL A 71 3.40 11.79 -10.51
N GLY A 72 4.34 12.20 -9.67
CA GLY A 72 5.07 13.46 -9.77
C GLY A 72 6.46 13.18 -10.34
N TRP A 73 6.87 13.85 -11.42
CA TRP A 73 8.14 13.58 -12.05
C TRP A 73 8.89 14.87 -12.38
N ASN A 74 10.17 14.92 -12.04
CA ASN A 74 11.02 16.05 -12.35
C ASN A 74 11.59 15.89 -13.78
N THR A 75 10.90 16.46 -14.76
CA THR A 75 11.28 16.36 -16.18
C THR A 75 12.55 17.12 -16.52
N GLU A 76 12.95 18.12 -15.72
CA GLU A 76 14.17 18.89 -15.93
C GLU A 76 15.43 18.13 -15.50
N SER A 77 15.34 17.34 -14.41
CA SER A 77 16.51 16.72 -13.80
C SER A 77 16.60 15.21 -13.99
N LEU A 78 15.47 14.55 -14.30
CA LEU A 78 15.38 13.09 -14.38
C LEU A 78 14.97 12.64 -15.79
N PRO A 79 15.73 11.71 -16.41
CA PRO A 79 15.39 11.20 -17.73
C PRO A 79 14.10 10.35 -17.68
N THR A 80 13.30 10.41 -18.75
CA THR A 80 12.06 9.64 -18.87
C THR A 80 12.28 8.12 -18.90
N SER A 81 13.50 7.64 -19.20
CA SER A 81 13.85 6.22 -19.08
C SER A 81 13.74 5.70 -17.64
N LEU A 82 14.12 6.52 -16.64
CA LEU A 82 13.94 6.16 -15.22
C LEU A 82 12.46 6.11 -14.84
N LEU A 83 11.62 6.99 -15.42
CA LEU A 83 10.17 6.90 -15.24
C LEU A 83 9.63 5.58 -15.82
N GLY A 84 10.14 5.14 -16.97
CA GLY A 84 9.80 3.84 -17.54
C GLY A 84 10.13 2.66 -16.60
N GLU A 85 11.33 2.67 -15.99
CA GLU A 85 11.72 1.65 -15.01
C GLU A 85 10.84 1.71 -13.73
N LEU A 86 10.53 2.89 -13.23
CA LEU A 86 9.64 3.11 -12.11
C LEU A 86 8.26 2.46 -12.35
N LEU A 87 7.64 2.78 -13.49
CA LEU A 87 6.33 2.23 -13.86
C LEU A 87 6.39 0.71 -14.10
N ALA A 88 7.50 0.18 -14.64
CA ALA A 88 7.72 -1.25 -14.76
C ALA A 88 7.78 -1.94 -13.38
N GLY A 89 8.38 -1.29 -12.38
CA GLY A 89 8.36 -1.77 -11.00
C GLY A 89 6.94 -1.85 -10.42
N GLY A 90 6.11 -0.85 -10.67
CA GLY A 90 4.70 -0.86 -10.32
C GLY A 90 3.93 -2.00 -11.00
N GLN A 91 4.19 -2.22 -12.29
CA GLN A 91 3.59 -3.32 -13.06
C GLN A 91 4.01 -4.70 -12.53
N ASP A 92 5.27 -4.88 -12.08
CA ASP A 92 5.72 -6.14 -11.46
C ASP A 92 4.83 -6.49 -10.24
N VAL A 93 4.55 -5.50 -9.38
CA VAL A 93 3.69 -5.67 -8.20
C VAL A 93 2.24 -5.94 -8.59
N ALA A 94 1.68 -5.18 -9.53
CA ALA A 94 0.31 -5.39 -10.00
C ALA A 94 0.11 -6.81 -10.55
N THR A 95 1.11 -7.32 -11.31
CA THR A 95 1.10 -8.68 -11.84
C THR A 95 1.15 -9.72 -10.71
N ALA A 96 2.04 -9.55 -9.73
CA ALA A 96 2.16 -10.45 -8.59
C ALA A 96 0.91 -10.46 -7.70
N ALA A 97 0.27 -9.30 -7.50
CA ALA A 97 -0.92 -9.12 -6.70
C ALA A 97 -2.23 -9.46 -7.45
N GLY A 98 -2.17 -9.66 -8.78
CA GLY A 98 -3.31 -10.06 -9.59
C GLY A 98 -4.31 -8.93 -9.87
N PHE A 99 -3.87 -7.66 -9.89
CA PHE A 99 -4.72 -6.53 -10.29
C PHE A 99 -4.21 -5.83 -11.55
N ALA A 100 -5.06 -5.03 -12.19
CA ALA A 100 -4.70 -4.28 -13.40
C ALA A 100 -4.37 -2.81 -13.08
N ILE A 101 -3.32 -2.27 -13.70
CA ILE A 101 -3.13 -0.82 -13.79
C ILE A 101 -3.89 -0.33 -15.03
N VAL A 102 -4.94 0.47 -14.82
CA VAL A 102 -5.89 0.84 -15.88
C VAL A 102 -5.76 2.29 -16.34
N GLY A 103 -4.80 3.02 -15.80
CA GLY A 103 -4.55 4.41 -16.15
C GLY A 103 -3.74 5.14 -15.09
N GLY A 104 -3.89 6.45 -15.03
CA GLY A 104 -3.22 7.27 -14.03
C GLY A 104 -3.07 8.71 -14.46
N HIS A 105 -2.31 9.47 -13.67
CA HIS A 105 -2.01 10.87 -13.93
C HIS A 105 -0.55 11.17 -13.62
N THR A 106 0.08 12.00 -14.43
CA THR A 106 1.46 12.47 -14.23
C THR A 106 1.48 13.98 -14.22
N ILE A 107 2.15 14.55 -13.25
CA ILE A 107 2.43 15.99 -13.18
C ILE A 107 3.92 16.24 -13.17
N ASP A 108 4.34 17.43 -13.61
CA ASP A 108 5.70 17.90 -13.39
C ASP A 108 5.85 18.35 -11.94
N ASP A 109 6.83 17.81 -11.24
CA ASP A 109 7.06 18.07 -9.81
C ASP A 109 8.55 18.03 -9.51
N PRO A 110 9.14 19.07 -8.90
CA PRO A 110 10.55 19.11 -8.59
C PRO A 110 11.02 17.97 -7.68
N GLU A 111 10.14 17.40 -6.87
CA GLU A 111 10.41 16.23 -6.03
C GLU A 111 9.65 15.02 -6.58
N PRO A 112 10.35 14.00 -7.14
CA PRO A 112 9.66 12.85 -7.73
C PRO A 112 8.86 12.08 -6.68
N LYS A 113 7.63 11.69 -7.06
CA LYS A 113 6.68 10.93 -6.24
C LYS A 113 6.03 9.86 -7.09
N TYR A 114 5.79 8.71 -6.49
CA TYR A 114 5.07 7.64 -7.15
C TYR A 114 4.22 6.84 -6.16
N GLY A 115 3.08 6.42 -6.62
CA GLY A 115 2.17 5.52 -5.94
C GLY A 115 0.93 5.26 -6.76
N MET A 116 -0.13 4.83 -6.12
CA MET A 116 -1.35 4.44 -6.81
C MET A 116 -2.60 4.85 -6.02
N ALA A 117 -3.66 5.17 -6.75
CA ALA A 117 -5.01 5.05 -6.22
C ALA A 117 -5.49 3.64 -6.50
N VAL A 118 -5.70 2.84 -5.45
CA VAL A 118 -6.09 1.44 -5.56
C VAL A 118 -7.55 1.27 -5.20
N THR A 119 -8.26 0.55 -6.07
CA THR A 119 -9.63 0.11 -5.82
C THR A 119 -9.63 -1.40 -5.61
N GLY A 120 -10.19 -1.82 -4.49
CA GLY A 120 -10.38 -3.22 -4.12
C GLY A 120 -11.82 -3.51 -3.77
N GLU A 121 -12.10 -4.74 -3.39
CA GLU A 121 -13.39 -5.15 -2.85
C GLU A 121 -13.22 -5.98 -1.57
N VAL A 122 -14.24 -5.94 -0.72
CA VAL A 122 -14.35 -6.73 0.51
C VAL A 122 -15.82 -7.09 0.74
N HIS A 123 -16.08 -8.22 1.42
CA HIS A 123 -17.42 -8.50 1.91
C HIS A 123 -17.72 -7.61 3.13
N PRO A 124 -18.88 -6.94 3.22
CA PRO A 124 -19.20 -6.02 4.33
C PRO A 124 -19.00 -6.63 5.72
N ASP A 125 -19.31 -7.91 5.91
CA ASP A 125 -19.15 -8.60 7.20
C ASP A 125 -17.72 -9.08 7.51
N ARG A 126 -16.75 -8.82 6.61
CA ARG A 126 -15.36 -9.28 6.74
C ARG A 126 -14.34 -8.14 6.71
N ILE A 127 -14.82 -6.92 6.88
CA ILE A 127 -13.95 -5.74 6.96
C ILE A 127 -13.13 -5.83 8.24
N LEU A 128 -11.81 -5.68 8.11
CA LEU A 128 -10.90 -5.49 9.24
C LEU A 128 -10.71 -3.99 9.47
N THR A 129 -10.84 -3.55 10.72
CA THR A 129 -10.71 -2.13 11.07
C THR A 129 -9.85 -1.94 12.30
N ASN A 130 -9.27 -0.76 12.47
CA ASN A 130 -8.52 -0.39 13.68
C ASN A 130 -9.40 -0.47 14.93
N ALA A 131 -10.68 -0.09 14.81
CA ALA A 131 -11.65 -0.10 15.90
C ALA A 131 -12.15 -1.50 16.27
N GLY A 132 -11.87 -2.52 15.46
CA GLY A 132 -12.31 -3.90 15.70
C GLY A 132 -11.55 -4.63 16.81
N LEU A 133 -10.40 -4.12 17.25
CA LEU A 133 -9.56 -4.72 18.29
C LEU A 133 -10.23 -4.65 19.65
N LYS A 134 -10.08 -5.73 20.46
CA LYS A 134 -10.66 -5.85 21.80
C LYS A 134 -9.61 -6.20 22.84
N PRO A 135 -9.75 -5.71 24.09
CA PRO A 135 -8.86 -6.09 25.18
C PRO A 135 -8.79 -7.61 25.36
N GLY A 136 -7.57 -8.13 25.55
CA GLY A 136 -7.31 -9.56 25.72
C GLY A 136 -7.06 -10.34 24.44
N GLN A 137 -7.07 -9.69 23.28
CA GLN A 137 -6.65 -10.30 22.02
C GLN A 137 -5.12 -10.23 21.86
N ASP A 138 -4.56 -11.20 21.14
CA ASP A 138 -3.16 -11.20 20.73
C ASP A 138 -2.95 -10.29 19.53
N LEU A 139 -1.84 -9.52 19.53
CA LEU A 139 -1.38 -8.75 18.38
C LEU A 139 -0.29 -9.54 17.66
N ILE A 140 -0.48 -9.77 16.38
CA ILE A 140 0.45 -10.54 15.53
C ILE A 140 1.11 -9.62 14.53
N LEU A 141 2.44 -9.50 14.62
CA LEU A 141 3.26 -8.78 13.65
C LEU A 141 3.72 -9.76 12.57
N THR A 142 3.34 -9.52 11.32
CA THR A 142 3.62 -10.45 10.19
C THR A 142 4.94 -10.18 9.47
N LYS A 143 5.57 -9.03 9.71
CA LYS A 143 6.88 -8.63 9.18
C LYS A 143 7.71 -7.94 10.27
N PRO A 144 9.05 -8.02 10.20
CA PRO A 144 9.89 -7.28 11.15
C PRO A 144 9.72 -5.76 11.00
N LEU A 145 9.84 -5.04 12.11
CA LEU A 145 9.91 -3.57 12.15
C LEU A 145 11.34 -3.09 11.83
N GLY A 146 11.47 -1.81 11.52
CA GLY A 146 12.76 -1.14 11.34
C GLY A 146 13.05 -0.64 9.92
N VAL A 147 12.12 -0.83 8.96
CA VAL A 147 12.34 -0.36 7.57
C VAL A 147 12.51 1.15 7.48
N GLY A 148 11.82 1.95 8.30
CA GLY A 148 11.97 3.39 8.33
C GLY A 148 13.36 3.85 8.81
N VAL A 149 13.91 3.18 9.83
CA VAL A 149 15.28 3.43 10.29
C VAL A 149 16.30 3.01 9.23
N ILE A 150 16.09 1.84 8.60
CA ILE A 150 17.01 1.31 7.59
C ILE A 150 16.99 2.17 6.32
N THR A 151 15.84 2.63 5.84
CA THR A 151 15.77 3.52 4.66
C THR A 151 16.43 4.87 4.93
N THR A 152 16.34 5.37 6.15
CA THR A 152 17.11 6.56 6.57
C THR A 152 18.62 6.30 6.54
N ALA A 153 19.07 5.13 7.01
CA ALA A 153 20.47 4.72 6.96
C ALA A 153 20.97 4.50 5.51
N ILE A 154 20.12 3.98 4.60
CA ILE A 154 20.41 3.87 3.17
C ILE A 154 20.65 5.27 2.57
N LYS A 155 19.75 6.21 2.81
CA LYS A 155 19.88 7.60 2.34
C LYS A 155 21.15 8.30 2.86
N ALA A 156 21.62 7.92 4.05
CA ALA A 156 22.85 8.44 4.65
C ALA A 156 24.11 7.66 4.23
N ASP A 157 24.00 6.66 3.35
CA ASP A 157 25.09 5.77 2.90
C ASP A 157 25.84 5.06 4.05
N VAL A 158 25.10 4.68 5.11
CA VAL A 158 25.65 3.97 6.28
C VAL A 158 25.07 2.58 6.50
N ALA A 159 24.06 2.17 5.72
CA ALA A 159 23.50 0.84 5.77
C ALA A 159 24.40 -0.17 5.03
N SER A 160 24.62 -1.36 5.61
CA SER A 160 25.28 -2.43 4.86
C SER A 160 24.36 -2.94 3.71
N ALA A 161 24.97 -3.48 2.65
CA ALA A 161 24.21 -4.04 1.51
C ALA A 161 23.25 -5.15 1.94
N GLU A 162 23.63 -5.98 2.91
CA GLU A 162 22.79 -7.06 3.46
C GLU A 162 21.56 -6.51 4.18
N VAL A 163 21.74 -5.50 5.04
CA VAL A 163 20.64 -4.84 5.76
C VAL A 163 19.69 -4.12 4.80
N ALA A 164 20.25 -3.41 3.81
CA ALA A 164 19.47 -2.76 2.77
C ALA A 164 18.64 -3.77 1.94
N ALA A 165 19.24 -4.89 1.52
CA ALA A 165 18.55 -5.94 0.79
C ALA A 165 17.39 -6.56 1.59
N GLY A 166 17.59 -6.83 2.89
CA GLY A 166 16.54 -7.33 3.77
C GLY A 166 15.36 -6.37 3.93
N ALA A 167 15.65 -5.07 4.05
CA ALA A 167 14.60 -4.04 4.09
C ALA A 167 13.82 -3.95 2.76
N ILE A 168 14.52 -3.97 1.63
CA ILE A 168 13.91 -3.99 0.30
C ILE A 168 13.01 -5.21 0.12
N GLU A 169 13.48 -6.40 0.50
CA GLU A 169 12.67 -7.62 0.45
C GLU A 169 11.40 -7.48 1.30
N SER A 170 11.51 -6.96 2.52
CA SER A 170 10.37 -6.73 3.40
C SER A 170 9.36 -5.75 2.80
N MET A 171 9.83 -4.61 2.25
CA MET A 171 8.99 -3.58 1.65
C MET A 171 8.29 -4.04 0.36
N THR A 172 8.92 -4.89 -0.44
CA THR A 172 8.35 -5.38 -1.71
C THR A 172 7.50 -6.64 -1.56
N ARG A 173 7.55 -7.32 -0.43
CA ARG A 173 6.71 -8.48 -0.12
C ARG A 173 5.29 -8.02 0.15
N LEU A 174 4.33 -8.55 -0.62
CA LEU A 174 2.91 -8.26 -0.44
C LEU A 174 2.37 -8.74 0.92
N ASN A 175 1.37 -8.06 1.44
CA ASN A 175 0.68 -8.41 2.67
C ASN A 175 -0.56 -9.31 2.43
N ASP A 176 -0.76 -9.78 1.20
CA ASP A 176 -1.91 -10.57 0.75
C ASP A 176 -2.13 -11.87 1.54
N VAL A 177 -1.05 -12.61 1.80
CA VAL A 177 -1.11 -13.88 2.55
C VAL A 177 -1.50 -13.62 4.00
N GLY A 178 -0.88 -12.61 4.64
CA GLY A 178 -1.20 -12.21 6.02
C GLY A 178 -2.67 -11.82 6.15
N SER A 179 -3.17 -10.97 5.25
CA SER A 179 -4.56 -10.54 5.20
C SER A 179 -5.54 -11.71 5.06
N ARG A 180 -5.32 -12.59 4.07
CA ARG A 180 -6.19 -13.75 3.85
C ARG A 180 -6.24 -14.70 5.05
N ILE A 181 -5.09 -14.92 5.71
CA ILE A 181 -5.03 -15.75 6.93
C ILE A 181 -5.76 -15.06 8.08
N ALA A 182 -5.58 -13.74 8.27
CA ALA A 182 -6.25 -12.98 9.31
C ALA A 182 -7.78 -13.04 9.15
N VAL A 183 -8.30 -12.80 7.95
CA VAL A 183 -9.74 -12.91 7.65
C VAL A 183 -10.23 -14.34 7.90
N ALA A 184 -9.52 -15.37 7.42
CA ALA A 184 -9.91 -16.77 7.60
C ALA A 184 -9.88 -17.22 9.06
N ALA A 185 -8.98 -16.66 9.88
CA ALA A 185 -8.87 -16.94 11.31
C ALA A 185 -9.88 -16.13 12.16
N GLY A 186 -10.68 -15.25 11.57
CA GLY A 186 -11.64 -14.41 12.28
C GLY A 186 -10.98 -13.28 13.08
N ALA A 187 -9.87 -12.73 12.59
CA ALA A 187 -9.31 -11.51 13.16
C ALA A 187 -10.37 -10.39 13.17
N THR A 188 -10.35 -9.58 14.20
CA THR A 188 -11.36 -8.52 14.39
C THR A 188 -10.86 -7.15 13.97
N GLY A 189 -9.56 -7.00 13.80
CA GLY A 189 -8.93 -5.76 13.35
C GLY A 189 -7.57 -6.02 12.71
N CYS A 190 -7.15 -5.08 11.89
CA CYS A 190 -5.86 -5.10 11.23
C CYS A 190 -5.49 -3.67 10.85
N THR A 191 -4.23 -3.38 10.76
CA THR A 191 -3.65 -2.21 10.11
C THR A 191 -2.33 -2.62 9.48
N ASP A 192 -1.89 -1.92 8.47
CA ASP A 192 -0.52 -2.08 8.00
C ASP A 192 0.45 -1.22 8.85
N VAL A 193 1.73 -1.48 8.71
CA VAL A 193 2.77 -0.74 9.45
C VAL A 193 3.71 -0.13 8.42
N THR A 194 3.60 1.19 8.24
CA THR A 194 4.31 1.93 7.21
C THR A 194 5.34 2.87 7.82
N GLY A 195 6.59 2.81 7.32
CA GLY A 195 7.65 3.75 7.72
C GLY A 195 8.25 3.53 9.12
N PHE A 196 8.04 2.39 9.75
CA PHE A 196 8.59 2.04 11.07
C PHE A 196 9.81 1.16 10.98
#